data_34d99c28150d2f2d3fffa179c17cb6a0
#
_entry.id   34d99c28150d2f2d3fffa179c17cb6a0
#
_cell.length_a   1.000
_cell.length_b   1.000
_cell.length_c   1.000
_cell.angle_alpha   90.00
_cell.angle_beta   90.00
_cell.angle_gamma   90.00
#
_symmetry.space_group_name_H-M   'P 1'
#
loop_
_entity.id
_entity.type
_entity.pdbx_description
1 polymer ?
#
loop_
_entity_poly.entity_id
_entity_poly.type
_entity_poly.pdbx_seq_one_letter_code
_entity_poly.pdbx_strand_id
1 'polypeptide(L)'
;LNKNGSNILDLKSPLIEKAIFKSCSIKKKVVEADEKEMGMRKILNFGHTFAHAYEATLGYSKKLNHGEAVLLGLKTAAKFSLLNKILNIKEFKLIENHLDELNLPRDINKFFSIKNEKKILSFMKKDKKNNTKKINLVLLKKISFPIYKLQFNEKKIHLFLKKELNK
;
A
#
# COMPACT_ATOMS: atom_id res chain seq x y z
N LEU A 1 -16.00 8.09 4.82
CA LEU A 1 -15.71 6.65 5.02
C LEU A 1 -15.89 6.24 6.48
N ASN A 2 -15.32 6.96 7.46
CA ASN A 2 -15.31 6.52 8.86
C ASN A 2 -16.72 6.26 9.44
N LYS A 3 -17.72 7.11 9.18
CA LYS A 3 -19.10 6.93 9.70
C LYS A 3 -19.85 5.73 9.11
N ASN A 4 -19.46 5.24 7.96
CA ASN A 4 -20.20 4.21 7.19
C ASN A 4 -19.35 3.00 6.84
N GLY A 5 -18.15 2.89 7.39
CA GLY A 5 -17.18 1.86 7.02
C GLY A 5 -17.71 0.44 7.22
N SER A 6 -18.30 0.16 8.39
CA SER A 6 -18.88 -1.16 8.69
C SER A 6 -20.02 -1.52 7.74
N ASN A 7 -20.93 -0.55 7.46
CA ASN A 7 -22.02 -0.80 6.53
C ASN A 7 -21.54 -1.10 5.10
N ILE A 8 -20.43 -0.47 4.68
CA ILE A 8 -19.81 -0.75 3.37
C ILE A 8 -19.18 -2.14 3.37
N LEU A 9 -18.50 -2.54 4.44
CA LEU A 9 -17.94 -3.89 4.58
C LEU A 9 -19.02 -4.97 4.63
N ASP A 10 -20.17 -4.66 5.24
CA ASP A 10 -21.36 -5.53 5.27
C ASP A 10 -22.15 -5.49 3.94
N LEU A 11 -21.64 -4.83 2.91
CA LEU A 11 -22.25 -4.69 1.58
C LEU A 11 -23.66 -4.07 1.61
N LYS A 12 -23.97 -3.20 2.57
CA LYS A 12 -25.29 -2.60 2.74
C LYS A 12 -25.59 -1.51 1.71
N SER A 13 -26.70 -1.68 0.98
CA SER A 13 -27.26 -0.66 0.09
C SER A 13 -27.82 0.53 0.90
N PRO A 14 -27.76 1.78 0.39
CA PRO A 14 -27.13 2.24 -0.85
C PRO A 14 -25.64 2.63 -0.67
N LEU A 15 -25.01 2.26 0.43
CA LEU A 15 -23.66 2.74 0.79
C LEU A 15 -22.57 2.04 -0.02
N ILE A 16 -22.74 0.75 -0.29
CA ILE A 16 -21.77 0.00 -1.09
C ILE A 16 -21.74 0.51 -2.55
N GLU A 17 -22.89 0.75 -3.15
CA GLU A 17 -22.99 1.27 -4.52
C GLU A 17 -22.37 2.67 -4.62
N LYS A 18 -22.62 3.54 -3.62
CA LYS A 18 -22.00 4.87 -3.55
C LYS A 18 -20.47 4.78 -3.41
N ALA A 19 -19.98 3.83 -2.63
CA ALA A 19 -18.54 3.61 -2.47
C ALA A 19 -17.89 3.15 -3.78
N ILE A 20 -18.49 2.17 -4.45
CA ILE A 20 -18.05 1.67 -5.76
C ILE A 20 -18.07 2.79 -6.79
N PHE A 21 -19.19 3.50 -6.93
CA PHE A 21 -19.34 4.61 -7.88
C PHE A 21 -18.26 5.69 -7.68
N LYS A 22 -18.03 6.12 -6.43
CA LYS A 22 -17.00 7.11 -6.11
C LYS A 22 -15.60 6.61 -6.45
N SER A 23 -15.30 5.35 -6.11
CA SER A 23 -13.99 4.74 -6.40
C SER A 23 -13.74 4.67 -7.91
N CYS A 24 -14.72 4.21 -8.68
CA CYS A 24 -14.65 4.17 -10.15
C CYS A 24 -14.52 5.57 -10.75
N SER A 25 -15.26 6.56 -10.24
CA SER A 25 -15.20 7.94 -10.70
C SER A 25 -13.83 8.59 -10.47
N ILE A 26 -13.21 8.33 -9.30
CA ILE A 26 -11.86 8.80 -9.00
C ILE A 26 -10.85 8.14 -9.94
N LYS A 27 -10.91 6.81 -10.08
CA LYS A 27 -10.03 6.06 -10.97
C LYS A 27 -10.16 6.55 -12.42
N LYS A 28 -11.39 6.73 -12.92
CA LYS A 28 -11.67 7.26 -14.25
C LYS A 28 -10.95 8.58 -14.49
N LYS A 29 -11.17 9.58 -13.61
CA LYS A 29 -10.52 10.91 -13.72
C LYS A 29 -9.00 10.83 -13.79
N VAL A 30 -8.40 9.96 -12.97
CA VAL A 30 -6.93 9.78 -12.95
C VAL A 30 -6.43 9.12 -14.24
N VAL A 31 -7.17 8.12 -14.76
CA VAL A 31 -6.80 7.43 -16.00
C VAL A 31 -6.97 8.34 -17.21
N GLU A 32 -8.08 9.11 -17.29
CA GLU A 32 -8.32 10.07 -18.39
C GLU A 32 -7.25 11.18 -18.43
N ALA A 33 -6.74 11.60 -17.25
CA ALA A 33 -5.68 12.59 -17.17
C ALA A 33 -4.29 12.06 -17.54
N ASP A 34 -4.07 10.74 -17.49
CA ASP A 34 -2.77 10.11 -17.81
C ASP A 34 -2.97 8.65 -18.27
N GLU A 35 -3.52 8.49 -19.47
CA GLU A 35 -3.85 7.18 -20.03
C GLU A 35 -2.63 6.24 -20.12
N LYS A 36 -1.48 6.77 -20.48
CA LYS A 36 -0.22 5.99 -20.68
C LYS A 36 0.60 5.77 -19.41
N GLU A 37 0.09 6.19 -18.24
CA GLU A 37 0.81 6.05 -16.94
C GLU A 37 2.24 6.65 -16.92
N MET A 38 2.43 7.74 -17.62
CA MET A 38 3.73 8.41 -17.66
C MET A 38 3.97 9.31 -16.43
N GLY A 39 2.92 9.73 -15.74
CA GLY A 39 2.97 10.71 -14.66
C GLY A 39 1.99 10.42 -13.52
N MET A 40 0.92 11.21 -13.46
CA MET A 40 -0.02 11.26 -12.34
C MET A 40 -0.72 9.91 -12.05
N ARG A 41 -1.01 9.11 -13.06
CA ARG A 41 -1.68 7.81 -12.87
C ARG A 41 -0.90 6.85 -11.95
N LYS A 42 0.42 7.05 -11.82
CA LYS A 42 1.27 6.28 -10.89
C LYS A 42 0.82 6.39 -9.43
N ILE A 43 0.05 7.43 -9.05
CA ILE A 43 -0.51 7.54 -7.69
C ILE A 43 -1.44 6.39 -7.33
N LEU A 44 -2.10 5.76 -8.31
CA LEU A 44 -2.94 4.58 -8.10
C LEU A 44 -2.14 3.37 -7.60
N ASN A 45 -0.81 3.40 -7.75
CA ASN A 45 0.10 2.34 -7.28
C ASN A 45 0.61 2.59 -5.83
N PHE A 46 -0.03 3.49 -5.06
CA PHE A 46 0.32 3.65 -3.65
C PHE A 46 0.15 2.32 -2.90
N GLY A 47 1.22 1.86 -2.26
CA GLY A 47 1.27 0.57 -1.55
C GLY A 47 1.48 -0.67 -2.44
N HIS A 48 1.25 -0.59 -3.76
CA HIS A 48 1.27 -1.77 -4.65
C HIS A 48 2.64 -2.45 -4.75
N THR A 49 3.75 -1.71 -4.68
CA THR A 49 5.10 -2.32 -4.70
C THR A 49 5.30 -3.29 -3.52
N PHE A 50 4.77 -2.95 -2.33
CA PHE A 50 4.77 -3.85 -1.19
C PHE A 50 3.73 -4.97 -1.37
N ALA A 51 2.51 -4.64 -1.79
CA ALA A 51 1.43 -5.60 -1.98
C ALA A 51 1.81 -6.74 -2.93
N HIS A 52 2.30 -6.42 -4.12
CA HIS A 52 2.75 -7.41 -5.11
C HIS A 52 3.90 -8.29 -4.58
N ALA A 53 4.83 -7.69 -3.82
CA ALA A 53 5.89 -8.45 -3.18
C ALA A 53 5.36 -9.42 -2.12
N TYR A 54 4.32 -9.05 -1.37
CA TYR A 54 3.65 -9.91 -0.40
C TYR A 54 2.94 -11.07 -1.09
N GLU A 55 2.13 -10.79 -2.11
CA GLU A 55 1.45 -11.82 -2.91
C GLU A 55 2.44 -12.81 -3.53
N ALA A 56 3.48 -12.30 -4.17
CA ALA A 56 4.52 -13.12 -4.80
C ALA A 56 5.31 -13.96 -3.75
N THR A 57 5.55 -13.42 -2.56
CA THR A 57 6.22 -14.15 -1.47
C THR A 57 5.40 -15.35 -1.02
N LEU A 58 4.07 -15.25 -0.99
CA LEU A 58 3.14 -16.34 -0.67
C LEU A 58 2.72 -17.17 -1.89
N GLY A 59 3.32 -16.94 -3.06
CA GLY A 59 3.03 -17.69 -4.28
C GLY A 59 1.63 -17.46 -4.81
N TYR A 60 1.06 -16.26 -4.62
CA TYR A 60 -0.31 -15.89 -5.01
C TYR A 60 -1.37 -16.86 -4.45
N SER A 61 -1.12 -17.37 -3.26
CA SER A 61 -2.00 -18.34 -2.60
C SER A 61 -3.23 -17.65 -1.99
N LYS A 62 -4.26 -18.45 -1.69
CA LYS A 62 -5.49 -17.99 -1.00
C LYS A 62 -5.26 -17.50 0.44
N LYS A 63 -4.03 -17.63 0.98
CA LYS A 63 -3.67 -17.15 2.34
C LYS A 63 -3.71 -15.65 2.47
N LEU A 64 -3.51 -14.93 1.37
CA LEU A 64 -3.55 -13.47 1.32
C LEU A 64 -4.13 -13.07 -0.04
N ASN A 65 -5.37 -12.57 -0.04
CA ASN A 65 -6.01 -12.11 -1.26
C ASN A 65 -5.52 -10.71 -1.65
N HIS A 66 -5.71 -10.38 -2.93
CA HIS A 66 -5.21 -9.13 -3.49
C HIS A 66 -5.62 -7.88 -2.67
N GLY A 67 -6.90 -7.80 -2.29
CA GLY A 67 -7.39 -6.67 -1.50
C GLY A 67 -6.69 -6.55 -0.13
N GLU A 68 -6.47 -7.67 0.56
CA GLU A 68 -5.73 -7.72 1.82
C GLU A 68 -4.26 -7.34 1.63
N ALA A 69 -3.61 -7.86 0.57
CA ALA A 69 -2.25 -7.49 0.22
C ALA A 69 -2.11 -5.98 -0.04
N VAL A 70 -3.08 -5.38 -0.74
CA VAL A 70 -3.12 -3.94 -0.99
C VAL A 70 -3.27 -3.16 0.31
N LEU A 71 -4.16 -3.56 1.23
CA LEU A 71 -4.30 -2.91 2.55
C LEU A 71 -3.01 -2.97 3.36
N LEU A 72 -2.36 -4.14 3.43
CA LEU A 72 -1.06 -4.29 4.09
C LEU A 72 0.01 -3.41 3.41
N GLY A 73 0.02 -3.39 2.09
CA GLY A 73 0.95 -2.56 1.30
C GLY A 73 0.74 -1.07 1.52
N LEU A 74 -0.51 -0.60 1.57
CA LEU A 74 -0.87 0.78 1.88
C LEU A 74 -0.35 1.20 3.26
N LYS A 75 -0.61 0.38 4.29
CA LYS A 75 -0.12 0.65 5.65
C LYS A 75 1.40 0.65 5.70
N THR A 76 2.04 -0.31 5.05
CA THR A 76 3.51 -0.41 5.01
C THR A 76 4.12 0.81 4.32
N ALA A 77 3.57 1.26 3.19
CA ALA A 77 4.01 2.46 2.49
C ALA A 77 3.79 3.74 3.33
N ALA A 78 2.66 3.84 4.04
CA ALA A 78 2.40 4.94 4.97
C ALA A 78 3.39 4.95 6.15
N LYS A 79 3.69 3.77 6.72
CA LYS A 79 4.70 3.63 7.79
C LYS A 79 6.09 4.00 7.29
N PHE A 80 6.47 3.56 6.09
CA PHE A 80 7.72 3.94 5.46
C PHE A 80 7.78 5.45 5.20
N SER A 81 6.66 6.07 4.78
CA SER A 81 6.55 7.52 4.61
C SER A 81 6.78 8.27 5.93
N LEU A 82 6.20 7.79 7.05
CA LEU A 82 6.38 8.35 8.38
C LEU A 82 7.85 8.28 8.83
N LEU A 83 8.48 7.11 8.72
CA LEU A 83 9.86 6.91 9.15
C LEU A 83 10.87 7.72 8.32
N ASN A 84 10.49 8.07 7.09
CA ASN A 84 11.27 8.96 6.22
C ASN A 84 10.89 10.45 6.37
N LYS A 85 10.09 10.81 7.38
CA LYS A 85 9.66 12.19 7.66
C LYS A 85 8.89 12.85 6.49
N ILE A 86 8.31 12.03 5.61
CA ILE A 86 7.47 12.46 4.48
C ILE A 86 6.03 12.65 4.97
N LEU A 87 5.52 11.70 5.76
CA LEU A 87 4.19 11.74 6.39
C LEU A 87 4.33 12.13 7.85
N ASN A 88 3.46 12.98 8.37
CA ASN A 88 3.45 13.29 9.79
C ASN A 88 2.70 12.23 10.61
N ILE A 89 2.96 12.19 11.92
CA ILE A 89 2.40 11.17 12.83
C ILE A 89 0.87 11.29 12.96
N LYS A 90 0.30 12.48 12.87
CA LYS A 90 -1.17 12.67 12.97
C LYS A 90 -1.88 12.01 11.80
N GLU A 91 -1.41 12.24 10.59
CA GLU A 91 -1.93 11.60 9.36
C GLU A 91 -1.78 10.07 9.40
N PHE A 92 -0.62 9.59 9.87
CA PHE A 92 -0.40 8.14 10.00
C PHE A 92 -1.35 7.50 10.99
N LYS A 93 -1.58 8.13 12.15
CA LYS A 93 -2.55 7.65 13.15
C LYS A 93 -3.99 7.61 12.61
N LEU A 94 -4.39 8.56 11.76
CA LEU A 94 -5.71 8.50 11.11
C LEU A 94 -5.86 7.25 10.24
N ILE A 95 -4.79 6.85 9.54
CA ILE A 95 -4.79 5.62 8.73
C ILE A 95 -4.86 4.40 9.65
N GLU A 96 -4.04 4.34 10.71
CA GLU A 96 -4.06 3.23 11.65
C GLU A 96 -5.43 3.08 12.31
N ASN A 97 -5.96 4.15 12.89
CA ASN A 97 -7.27 4.13 13.54
C ASN A 97 -8.39 3.65 12.59
N HIS A 98 -8.37 4.09 11.33
CA HIS A 98 -9.35 3.64 10.36
C HIS A 98 -9.28 2.12 10.09
N LEU A 99 -8.07 1.57 9.99
CA LEU A 99 -7.89 0.13 9.84
C LEU A 99 -8.32 -0.63 11.09
N ASP A 100 -8.07 -0.06 12.28
CA ASP A 100 -8.43 -0.63 13.57
C ASP A 100 -9.94 -0.64 13.78
N GLU A 101 -10.61 0.50 13.59
CA GLU A 101 -12.06 0.66 13.74
C GLU A 101 -12.86 -0.30 12.85
N LEU A 102 -12.31 -0.64 11.69
CA LEU A 102 -12.93 -1.54 10.72
C LEU A 102 -12.40 -2.99 10.81
N ASN A 103 -11.54 -3.28 11.78
CA ASN A 103 -10.90 -4.59 11.94
C ASN A 103 -10.27 -5.14 10.63
N LEU A 104 -9.68 -4.24 9.84
CA LEU A 104 -9.06 -4.59 8.55
C LEU A 104 -7.65 -5.17 8.73
N PRO A 105 -7.16 -5.99 7.79
CA PRO A 105 -5.80 -6.51 7.78
C PRO A 105 -4.77 -5.36 7.84
N ARG A 106 -3.92 -5.36 8.86
CA ARG A 106 -2.97 -4.28 9.11
C ARG A 106 -1.59 -4.72 9.58
N ASP A 107 -1.47 -5.99 9.96
CA ASP A 107 -0.24 -6.52 10.54
C ASP A 107 0.38 -7.56 9.61
N ILE A 108 1.54 -7.20 9.04
CA ILE A 108 2.28 -8.08 8.14
C ILE A 108 2.83 -9.32 8.87
N ASN A 109 3.04 -9.26 10.19
CA ASN A 109 3.57 -10.37 10.98
C ASN A 109 2.58 -11.55 11.12
N LYS A 110 1.30 -11.32 10.81
CA LYS A 110 0.32 -12.42 10.69
C LYS A 110 0.57 -13.32 9.49
N PHE A 111 1.28 -12.82 8.48
CA PHE A 111 1.52 -13.52 7.21
C PHE A 111 2.99 -13.83 6.97
N PHE A 112 3.89 -13.03 7.52
CA PHE A 112 5.32 -13.06 7.24
C PHE A 112 6.14 -13.02 8.52
N SER A 113 7.29 -13.66 8.49
CA SER A 113 8.33 -13.58 9.51
C SER A 113 9.61 -12.99 8.94
N ILE A 114 10.60 -12.76 9.79
CA ILE A 114 11.92 -12.28 9.37
C ILE A 114 12.56 -13.15 8.28
N LYS A 115 12.23 -14.45 8.21
CA LYS A 115 12.72 -15.37 7.16
C LYS A 115 12.25 -14.98 5.75
N ASN A 116 11.13 -14.26 5.65
CA ASN A 116 10.56 -13.82 4.37
C ASN A 116 11.16 -12.52 3.85
N GLU A 117 11.92 -11.78 4.66
CA GLU A 117 12.41 -10.44 4.37
C GLU A 117 13.18 -10.37 3.03
N LYS A 118 14.18 -11.24 2.84
CA LYS A 118 14.97 -11.27 1.60
C LYS A 118 14.12 -11.59 0.37
N LYS A 119 13.13 -12.48 0.53
CA LYS A 119 12.23 -12.88 -0.55
C LYS A 119 11.31 -11.72 -0.95
N ILE A 120 10.72 -11.01 0.02
CA ILE A 120 9.92 -9.81 -0.21
C ILE A 120 10.74 -8.76 -0.96
N LEU A 121 11.96 -8.46 -0.47
CA LEU A 121 12.84 -7.48 -1.09
C LEU A 121 13.19 -7.87 -2.54
N SER A 122 13.44 -9.15 -2.81
CA SER A 122 13.74 -9.63 -4.16
C SER A 122 12.59 -9.41 -5.14
N PHE A 123 11.34 -9.60 -4.69
CA PHE A 123 10.17 -9.32 -5.53
C PHE A 123 9.95 -7.83 -5.74
N MET A 124 10.16 -6.98 -4.73
CA MET A 124 10.11 -5.52 -4.91
C MET A 124 11.09 -5.02 -5.97
N LYS A 125 12.23 -5.67 -6.15
CA LYS A 125 13.22 -5.34 -7.19
C LYS A 125 12.75 -5.74 -8.58
N LYS A 126 12.06 -6.88 -8.71
CA LYS A 126 11.57 -7.40 -9.99
C LYS A 126 10.39 -6.59 -10.55
N ASP A 127 9.60 -5.95 -9.69
CA ASP A 127 8.41 -5.20 -10.06
C ASP A 127 8.70 -3.99 -10.96
N LYS A 128 9.97 -3.63 -11.20
CA LYS A 128 10.34 -2.57 -12.14
C LYS A 128 11.64 -2.89 -12.84
N LYS A 129 11.59 -2.85 -14.16
CA LYS A 129 12.68 -2.93 -15.16
C LYS A 129 13.88 -1.98 -14.89
N ASN A 130 14.43 -2.00 -13.68
CA ASN A 130 15.55 -1.14 -13.30
C ASN A 130 16.79 -1.98 -13.03
N ASN A 131 17.81 -1.84 -13.86
CA ASN A 131 19.18 -2.26 -13.59
C ASN A 131 19.84 -1.44 -12.47
N THR A 132 19.10 -0.66 -11.71
CA THR A 132 19.61 0.18 -10.62
C THR A 132 19.30 -0.45 -9.26
N LYS A 133 20.23 -0.33 -8.30
CA LYS A 133 20.06 -0.73 -6.89
C LYS A 133 19.00 0.11 -6.14
N LYS A 134 18.08 0.76 -6.86
CA LYS A 134 17.05 1.64 -6.31
C LYS A 134 15.66 1.10 -6.63
N ILE A 135 14.76 1.17 -5.66
CA ILE A 135 13.36 0.77 -5.78
C ILE A 135 12.50 2.02 -5.79
N ASN A 136 11.63 2.13 -6.80
CA ASN A 136 10.66 3.21 -6.87
C ASN A 136 9.48 2.91 -5.94
N LEU A 137 9.09 3.89 -5.15
CA LEU A 137 7.91 3.80 -4.30
C LEU A 137 7.00 4.99 -4.54
N VAL A 138 5.71 4.74 -4.50
CA VAL A 138 4.69 5.77 -4.30
C VAL A 138 4.48 5.88 -2.80
N LEU A 139 4.67 7.05 -2.24
CA LEU A 139 4.56 7.33 -0.82
C LEU A 139 3.50 8.40 -0.56
N LEU A 140 3.18 8.67 0.70
CA LEU A 140 2.15 9.59 1.11
C LEU A 140 2.76 10.77 1.88
N LYS A 141 2.49 12.01 1.41
CA LYS A 141 2.87 13.24 2.12
C LYS A 141 1.81 13.64 3.16
N LYS A 142 0.55 13.50 2.79
CA LYS A 142 -0.64 13.59 3.65
C LYS A 142 -1.76 12.77 3.02
N ILE A 143 -2.83 12.47 3.74
CA ILE A 143 -4.02 11.81 3.17
C ILE A 143 -4.48 12.61 1.94
N SER A 144 -4.81 11.91 0.87
CA SER A 144 -5.16 12.46 -0.45
C SER A 144 -4.00 13.11 -1.24
N PHE A 145 -2.76 13.05 -0.75
CA PHE A 145 -1.61 13.64 -1.45
C PHE A 145 -0.46 12.64 -1.59
N PRO A 146 -0.60 11.62 -2.45
CA PRO A 146 0.47 10.68 -2.76
C PRO A 146 1.57 11.37 -3.61
N ILE A 147 2.81 10.94 -3.41
CA ILE A 147 3.98 11.37 -4.14
C ILE A 147 4.56 10.16 -4.86
N TYR A 148 4.83 10.30 -6.15
CA TYR A 148 5.48 9.29 -6.99
C TYR A 148 6.86 9.75 -7.46
N LYS A 149 7.61 8.89 -8.18
CA LYS A 149 9.00 9.12 -8.61
C LYS A 149 10.02 9.18 -7.47
N LEU A 150 9.69 8.65 -6.30
CA LEU A 150 10.64 8.54 -5.20
C LEU A 150 11.42 7.23 -5.31
N GLN A 151 12.74 7.34 -5.22
CA GLN A 151 13.67 6.22 -5.32
C GLN A 151 14.40 6.00 -4.00
N PHE A 152 14.42 4.76 -3.53
CA PHE A 152 15.09 4.40 -2.31
C PHE A 152 16.12 3.29 -2.55
N ASN A 153 17.28 3.41 -1.88
CA ASN A 153 18.29 2.39 -1.90
C ASN A 153 17.75 1.09 -1.26
N GLU A 154 18.10 -0.04 -1.85
CA GLU A 154 17.74 -1.38 -1.36
C GLU A 154 18.08 -1.57 0.13
N LYS A 155 19.25 -1.12 0.59
CA LYS A 155 19.65 -1.20 2.02
C LYS A 155 18.63 -0.55 2.95
N LYS A 156 18.06 0.60 2.55
CA LYS A 156 17.09 1.34 3.37
C LYS A 156 15.78 0.57 3.52
N ILE A 157 15.32 -0.03 2.43
CA ILE A 157 14.09 -0.85 2.44
C ILE A 157 14.34 -2.16 3.20
N HIS A 158 15.49 -2.78 3.02
CA HIS A 158 15.91 -3.96 3.78
C HIS A 158 15.85 -3.73 5.29
N LEU A 159 16.51 -2.67 5.78
CA LEU A 159 16.52 -2.32 7.21
C LEU A 159 15.11 -2.05 7.74
N PHE A 160 14.27 -1.40 6.94
CA PHE A 160 12.88 -1.16 7.28
C PHE A 160 12.09 -2.47 7.41
N LEU A 161 12.14 -3.34 6.39
CA LEU A 161 11.45 -4.64 6.40
C LEU A 161 11.92 -5.51 7.57
N LYS A 162 13.23 -5.54 7.82
CA LYS A 162 13.80 -6.28 8.96
C LYS A 162 13.22 -5.80 10.28
N LYS A 163 13.08 -4.48 10.47
CA LYS A 163 12.49 -3.90 11.68
C LYS A 163 10.99 -4.20 11.80
N GLU A 164 10.25 -4.15 10.69
CA GLU A 164 8.80 -4.41 10.71
C GLU A 164 8.47 -5.90 10.93
N LEU A 165 9.30 -6.83 10.42
CA LEU A 165 9.11 -8.27 10.53
C LEU A 165 9.72 -8.90 11.78
N ASN A 166 10.40 -8.12 12.62
CA ASN A 166 11.05 -8.57 13.85
C ASN A 166 10.33 -8.07 15.12
N LYS A 167 9.04 -7.77 15.00
CA LYS A 167 8.18 -7.29 16.10
C LYS A 167 7.49 -8.41 16.83
#